data_457766c3a91f70c74636a231568d0ae0
#
_entry.id   457766c3a91f70c74636a231568d0ae0
#
_cell.length_a   1.000
_cell.length_b   1.000
_cell.length_c   1.000
_cell.angle_alpha   90.00
_cell.angle_beta   90.00
_cell.angle_gamma   90.00
#
_symmetry.space_group_name_H-M   'P 1'
#
loop_
_entity.id
_entity.type
_entity.pdbx_description
1 polymer ?
#
loop_
_entity_poly.entity_id
_entity_poly.type
_entity_poly.pdbx_seq_one_letter_code
_entity_poly.pdbx_strand_id
1 'polypeptide(L)'
;LGLETIPMVQERIGPFLAIIDNVALVIFVLEISAKLIAYRLSYFRDPWNVFDFTIVGIALLPMGGGLSVMRALRILRAMRIISVVPAMRRVVEGLLRAIPSLGAVMALLAILFYIAAVMATKLFGSDFDELFGNLGRSLFTLFQIMTLENWADGAVRPIMKVYPYAWLFFIPFILMVTFAVLNLFIAIIVNAMEEAAKEDTEMLHKDAVTLHADARQQTHQHDMLVQEIRSLRAEISSLKSMVKPGG
;
A
#
# COMPACT_ATOMS: atom_id res chain seq x y z
N LEU A 1 0.91 -13.09 -22.36
CA LEU A 1 1.08 -13.86 -21.12
C LEU A 1 -0.15 -14.74 -20.79
N GLY A 2 -1.34 -14.18 -20.57
CA GLY A 2 -2.54 -14.99 -20.28
C GLY A 2 -2.99 -15.88 -21.43
N LEU A 3 -2.86 -15.43 -22.67
CA LEU A 3 -3.19 -16.20 -23.87
C LEU A 3 -2.25 -17.38 -24.11
N GLU A 4 -1.03 -17.33 -23.59
CA GLU A 4 -0.05 -18.41 -23.70
C GLU A 4 -0.40 -19.65 -22.87
N THR A 5 -1.30 -19.51 -21.88
CA THR A 5 -1.77 -20.64 -21.07
C THR A 5 -2.83 -21.49 -21.78
N ILE A 6 -3.36 -21.03 -22.90
CA ILE A 6 -4.36 -21.73 -23.70
C ILE A 6 -3.65 -22.53 -24.79
N PRO A 7 -3.66 -23.88 -24.76
CA PRO A 7 -2.89 -24.71 -25.70
C PRO A 7 -3.20 -24.41 -27.16
N MET A 8 -4.48 -24.24 -27.51
CA MET A 8 -4.92 -23.95 -28.89
C MET A 8 -4.40 -22.60 -29.42
N VAL A 9 -4.25 -21.60 -28.52
CA VAL A 9 -3.70 -20.28 -28.90
C VAL A 9 -2.19 -20.36 -29.04
N GLN A 10 -1.53 -21.11 -28.18
CA GLN A 10 -0.08 -21.31 -28.24
C GLN A 10 0.36 -22.01 -29.51
N GLU A 11 -0.40 -23.01 -30.00
CA GLU A 11 -0.09 -23.69 -31.27
C GLU A 11 -0.22 -22.77 -32.49
N ARG A 12 -1.22 -21.87 -32.50
CA ARG A 12 -1.50 -21.02 -33.67
C ARG A 12 -0.67 -19.73 -33.71
N ILE A 13 -0.52 -19.05 -32.58
CA ILE A 13 0.09 -17.71 -32.52
C ILE A 13 1.21 -17.60 -31.47
N GLY A 14 1.66 -18.73 -30.90
CA GLY A 14 2.72 -18.76 -29.89
C GLY A 14 4.01 -18.04 -30.32
N PRO A 15 4.54 -18.31 -31.55
CA PRO A 15 5.73 -17.59 -32.01
C PRO A 15 5.55 -16.08 -32.11
N PHE A 16 4.35 -15.62 -32.50
CA PHE A 16 4.04 -14.20 -32.59
C PHE A 16 3.94 -13.55 -31.20
N LEU A 17 3.31 -14.23 -30.23
CA LEU A 17 3.26 -13.78 -28.84
C LEU A 17 4.65 -13.69 -28.22
N ALA A 18 5.53 -14.66 -28.51
CA ALA A 18 6.91 -14.64 -28.05
C ALA A 18 7.72 -13.47 -28.64
N ILE A 19 7.47 -13.09 -29.88
CA ILE A 19 8.11 -11.92 -30.50
C ILE A 19 7.64 -10.64 -29.78
N ILE A 20 6.34 -10.47 -29.58
CA ILE A 20 5.79 -9.30 -28.85
C ILE A 20 6.39 -9.21 -27.45
N ASP A 21 6.47 -10.33 -26.75
CA ASP A 21 7.02 -10.41 -25.41
C ASP A 21 8.51 -10.01 -25.36
N ASN A 22 9.30 -10.48 -26.31
CA ASN A 22 10.72 -10.13 -26.41
C ASN A 22 10.91 -8.66 -26.79
N VAL A 23 10.11 -8.13 -27.71
CA VAL A 23 10.15 -6.71 -28.08
C VAL A 23 9.80 -5.84 -26.87
N ALA A 24 8.75 -6.19 -26.13
CA ALA A 24 8.39 -5.48 -24.91
C ALA A 24 9.52 -5.51 -23.87
N LEU A 25 10.16 -6.67 -23.68
CA LEU A 25 11.30 -6.80 -22.76
C LEU A 25 12.48 -5.91 -23.19
N VAL A 26 12.82 -5.90 -24.47
CA VAL A 26 13.90 -5.04 -25.00
C VAL A 26 13.58 -3.56 -24.74
N ILE A 27 12.36 -3.13 -25.02
CA ILE A 27 11.92 -1.74 -24.74
C ILE A 27 12.09 -1.41 -23.25
N PHE A 28 11.71 -2.31 -22.36
CA PHE A 28 11.84 -2.11 -20.93
C PHE A 28 13.29 -2.04 -20.45
N VAL A 29 14.14 -2.91 -21.00
CA VAL A 29 15.58 -2.88 -20.70
C VAL A 29 16.20 -1.57 -21.16
N LEU A 30 15.86 -1.09 -22.36
CA LEU A 30 16.35 0.19 -22.86
C LEU A 30 15.87 1.37 -22.01
N GLU A 31 14.60 1.37 -21.60
CA GLU A 31 14.04 2.40 -20.71
C GLU A 31 14.76 2.45 -19.36
N ILE A 32 14.93 1.29 -18.71
CA ILE A 32 15.62 1.21 -17.40
C ILE A 32 17.09 1.61 -17.56
N SER A 33 17.76 1.16 -18.63
CA SER A 33 19.16 1.52 -18.89
C SER A 33 19.31 3.03 -19.10
N ALA A 34 18.42 3.65 -19.87
CA ALA A 34 18.41 5.09 -20.08
C ALA A 34 18.19 5.86 -18.76
N LYS A 35 17.22 5.42 -17.96
CA LYS A 35 16.96 6.01 -16.61
C LYS A 35 18.18 5.82 -15.69
N LEU A 36 18.83 4.65 -15.72
CA LEU A 36 19.99 4.35 -14.89
C LEU A 36 21.19 5.26 -15.27
N ILE A 37 21.41 5.49 -16.57
CA ILE A 37 22.44 6.40 -17.06
C ILE A 37 22.13 7.85 -16.63
N ALA A 38 20.88 8.28 -16.79
CA ALA A 38 20.45 9.65 -16.48
C ALA A 38 20.50 9.94 -14.99
N TYR A 39 19.93 9.05 -14.16
CA TYR A 39 19.79 9.27 -12.71
C TYR A 39 20.93 8.66 -11.90
N ARG A 40 21.78 7.81 -12.47
CA ARG A 40 22.88 7.12 -11.79
C ARG A 40 22.42 6.43 -10.51
N LEU A 41 23.14 6.63 -9.38
CA LEU A 41 22.76 6.06 -8.08
C LEU A 41 21.47 6.65 -7.51
N SER A 42 21.06 7.83 -7.95
CA SER A 42 19.79 8.45 -7.54
C SER A 42 18.57 7.67 -8.05
N TYR A 43 18.74 6.84 -9.08
CA TYR A 43 17.72 5.92 -9.59
C TYR A 43 17.13 5.01 -8.48
N PHE A 44 17.98 4.47 -7.61
CA PHE A 44 17.60 3.55 -6.54
C PHE A 44 16.96 4.24 -5.31
N ARG A 45 16.84 5.57 -5.31
CA ARG A 45 16.13 6.29 -4.25
C ARG A 45 14.61 6.27 -4.43
N ASP A 46 14.15 6.08 -5.65
CA ASP A 46 12.72 5.92 -5.94
C ASP A 46 12.33 4.44 -5.84
N PRO A 47 11.44 4.06 -4.90
CA PRO A 47 10.97 2.68 -4.74
C PRO A 47 10.38 2.09 -6.02
N TRP A 48 9.72 2.89 -6.84
CA TRP A 48 9.12 2.43 -8.10
C TRP A 48 10.16 2.08 -9.15
N ASN A 49 11.25 2.83 -9.20
CA ASN A 49 12.37 2.48 -10.08
C ASN A 49 13.04 1.19 -9.63
N VAL A 50 13.18 0.97 -8.31
CA VAL A 50 13.71 -0.29 -7.75
C VAL A 50 12.78 -1.46 -8.08
N PHE A 51 11.48 -1.25 -7.97
CA PHE A 51 10.46 -2.24 -8.33
C PHE A 51 10.56 -2.64 -9.81
N ASP A 52 10.59 -1.66 -10.73
CA ASP A 52 10.74 -1.89 -12.18
C ASP A 52 12.06 -2.61 -12.49
N PHE A 53 13.17 -2.18 -11.87
CA PHE A 53 14.48 -2.82 -12.03
C PHE A 53 14.46 -4.28 -11.59
N THR A 54 13.83 -4.57 -10.45
CA THR A 54 13.75 -5.93 -9.91
C THR A 54 12.94 -6.85 -10.82
N ILE A 55 11.79 -6.39 -11.30
CA ILE A 55 10.92 -7.17 -12.21
C ILE A 55 11.62 -7.48 -13.53
N VAL A 56 12.27 -6.49 -14.12
CA VAL A 56 12.98 -6.68 -15.40
C VAL A 56 14.25 -7.51 -15.17
N GLY A 57 14.94 -7.31 -14.05
CA GLY A 57 16.09 -8.13 -13.66
C GLY A 57 15.74 -9.61 -13.53
N ILE A 58 14.63 -9.93 -12.87
CA ILE A 58 14.12 -11.32 -12.79
C ILE A 58 13.80 -11.88 -14.17
N ALA A 59 13.21 -11.05 -15.07
CA ALA A 59 12.87 -11.48 -16.41
C ALA A 59 14.11 -11.75 -17.31
N LEU A 60 15.26 -11.14 -16.99
CA LEU A 60 16.52 -11.30 -17.70
C LEU A 60 17.37 -12.48 -17.21
N LEU A 61 17.04 -13.08 -16.05
CA LEU A 61 17.81 -14.20 -15.52
C LEU A 61 17.87 -15.35 -16.54
N PRO A 62 19.06 -15.89 -16.84
CA PRO A 62 19.23 -16.95 -17.80
C PRO A 62 18.56 -18.23 -17.33
N MET A 63 17.82 -18.89 -18.20
CA MET A 63 17.03 -20.08 -17.94
C MET A 63 17.87 -21.37 -18.03
N GLY A 64 19.05 -21.37 -17.39
CA GLY A 64 19.89 -22.56 -17.30
C GLY A 64 19.41 -23.54 -16.23
N GLY A 65 19.08 -24.76 -16.63
CA GLY A 65 18.98 -25.93 -15.73
C GLY A 65 17.82 -25.94 -14.75
N GLY A 66 16.67 -26.51 -15.14
CA GLY A 66 15.71 -27.10 -14.19
C GLY A 66 14.77 -26.16 -13.42
N LEU A 67 14.93 -24.85 -13.49
CA LEU A 67 14.12 -23.89 -12.75
C LEU A 67 12.83 -23.50 -13.52
N SER A 68 11.86 -24.42 -13.56
CA SER A 68 10.52 -24.17 -14.12
C SER A 68 9.84 -22.96 -13.43
N VAL A 69 10.16 -22.71 -12.17
CA VAL A 69 9.69 -21.55 -11.39
C VAL A 69 10.12 -20.22 -12.01
N MET A 70 11.36 -20.11 -12.52
CA MET A 70 11.84 -18.87 -13.15
C MET A 70 11.08 -18.54 -14.44
N ARG A 71 10.58 -19.57 -15.14
CA ARG A 71 9.71 -19.38 -16.30
C ARG A 71 8.35 -18.81 -15.92
N ALA A 72 7.79 -19.27 -14.78
CA ALA A 72 6.54 -18.75 -14.24
C ALA A 72 6.68 -17.29 -13.75
N LEU A 73 7.84 -16.92 -13.19
CA LEU A 73 8.11 -15.57 -12.70
C LEU A 73 8.13 -14.49 -13.80
N ARG A 74 8.20 -14.87 -15.08
CA ARG A 74 8.03 -13.91 -16.18
C ARG A 74 6.70 -13.17 -16.14
N ILE A 75 5.65 -13.79 -15.56
CA ILE A 75 4.35 -13.13 -15.42
C ILE A 75 4.44 -11.87 -14.56
N LEU A 76 5.44 -11.77 -13.67
CA LEU A 76 5.66 -10.60 -12.83
C LEU A 76 5.90 -9.32 -13.63
N ARG A 77 6.39 -9.42 -14.88
CA ARG A 77 6.51 -8.23 -15.74
C ARG A 77 5.17 -7.53 -16.00
N ALA A 78 4.04 -8.25 -15.94
CA ALA A 78 2.72 -7.64 -16.02
C ALA A 78 2.41 -6.73 -14.82
N MET A 79 3.04 -6.97 -13.66
CA MET A 79 2.89 -6.11 -12.48
C MET A 79 3.46 -4.71 -12.70
N ARG A 80 4.27 -4.51 -13.76
CA ARG A 80 4.76 -3.19 -14.14
C ARG A 80 3.63 -2.20 -14.46
N ILE A 81 2.43 -2.69 -14.79
CA ILE A 81 1.25 -1.84 -14.94
C ILE A 81 0.97 -1.02 -13.68
N ILE A 82 1.36 -1.53 -12.50
CA ILE A 82 1.18 -0.85 -11.22
C ILE A 82 2.07 0.40 -11.14
N SER A 83 3.32 0.32 -11.62
CA SER A 83 4.23 1.47 -11.60
C SER A 83 3.90 2.50 -12.68
N VAL A 84 3.29 2.08 -13.79
CA VAL A 84 2.96 2.95 -14.93
C VAL A 84 1.63 3.66 -14.73
N VAL A 85 0.62 3.01 -14.13
CA VAL A 85 -0.72 3.58 -13.92
C VAL A 85 -0.80 4.36 -12.62
N PRO A 86 -0.95 5.72 -12.67
CA PRO A 86 -0.90 6.55 -11.46
C PRO A 86 -1.96 6.21 -10.41
N ALA A 87 -3.12 5.73 -10.84
CA ALA A 87 -4.19 5.31 -9.92
C ALA A 87 -3.78 4.08 -9.10
N MET A 88 -3.19 3.07 -9.75
CA MET A 88 -2.70 1.86 -9.08
C MET A 88 -1.52 2.17 -8.14
N ARG A 89 -0.60 3.03 -8.60
CA ARG A 89 0.53 3.50 -7.80
C ARG A 89 0.05 4.12 -6.48
N ARG A 90 -0.93 5.02 -6.52
CA ARG A 90 -1.50 5.66 -5.32
C ARG A 90 -2.11 4.65 -4.36
N VAL A 91 -2.84 3.65 -4.86
CA VAL A 91 -3.42 2.60 -4.02
C VAL A 91 -2.33 1.80 -3.30
N VAL A 92 -1.29 1.38 -4.02
CA VAL A 92 -0.18 0.62 -3.43
C VAL A 92 0.61 1.48 -2.44
N GLU A 93 0.87 2.75 -2.75
CA GLU A 93 1.53 3.68 -1.83
C GLU A 93 0.72 3.86 -0.54
N GLY A 94 -0.60 3.99 -0.63
CA GLY A 94 -1.48 4.06 0.54
C GLY A 94 -1.39 2.80 1.41
N LEU A 95 -1.42 1.62 0.78
CA LEU A 95 -1.25 0.34 1.50
C LEU A 95 0.11 0.24 2.18
N LEU A 96 1.20 0.59 1.48
CA LEU A 96 2.56 0.54 2.03
C LEU A 96 2.77 1.54 3.17
N ARG A 97 2.15 2.71 3.12
CA ARG A 97 2.19 3.71 4.21
C ARG A 97 1.48 3.23 5.47
N ALA A 98 0.47 2.37 5.35
CA ALA A 98 -0.22 1.80 6.50
C ALA A 98 0.60 0.72 7.24
N ILE A 99 1.56 0.04 6.57
CA ILE A 99 2.34 -1.06 7.15
C ILE A 99 3.11 -0.65 8.41
N PRO A 100 3.84 0.48 8.48
CA PRO A 100 4.61 0.84 9.67
C PRO A 100 3.75 0.99 10.93
N SER A 101 2.53 1.51 10.81
CA SER A 101 1.61 1.67 11.95
C SER A 101 1.14 0.33 12.52
N LEU A 102 1.19 -0.74 11.71
CA LEU A 102 0.82 -2.10 12.08
C LEU A 102 2.00 -2.92 12.63
N GLY A 103 3.22 -2.39 12.56
CA GLY A 103 4.46 -3.13 12.85
C GLY A 103 4.48 -3.78 14.22
N ALA A 104 3.98 -3.11 15.26
CA ALA A 104 3.92 -3.66 16.62
C ALA A 104 2.98 -4.87 16.73
N VAL A 105 1.80 -4.79 16.11
CA VAL A 105 0.82 -5.89 16.11
C VAL A 105 1.33 -7.07 15.29
N MET A 106 1.95 -6.81 14.14
CA MET A 106 2.57 -7.84 13.31
C MET A 106 3.73 -8.54 14.03
N ALA A 107 4.56 -7.79 14.76
CA ALA A 107 5.63 -8.36 15.56
C ALA A 107 5.09 -9.25 16.70
N LEU A 108 4.06 -8.79 17.40
CA LEU A 108 3.39 -9.59 18.44
C LEU A 108 2.81 -10.88 17.86
N LEU A 109 2.13 -10.79 16.71
CA LEU A 109 1.57 -11.94 16.02
C LEU A 109 2.67 -12.93 15.59
N ALA A 110 3.78 -12.44 15.05
CA ALA A 110 4.91 -13.27 14.65
C ALA A 110 5.54 -14.02 15.86
N ILE A 111 5.67 -13.36 17.00
CA ILE A 111 6.15 -13.98 18.24
C ILE A 111 5.16 -15.06 18.73
N LEU A 112 3.86 -14.76 18.72
CA LEU A 112 2.82 -15.72 19.10
C LEU A 112 2.87 -16.97 18.21
N PHE A 113 2.96 -16.77 16.89
CA PHE A 113 3.10 -17.86 15.92
C PHE A 113 4.35 -18.70 16.16
N TYR A 114 5.49 -18.04 16.39
CA TYR A 114 6.74 -18.72 16.66
C TYR A 114 6.66 -19.59 17.92
N ILE A 115 6.15 -19.04 19.02
CA ILE A 115 6.00 -19.79 20.27
C ILE A 115 5.04 -20.97 20.07
N ALA A 116 3.88 -20.73 19.45
CA ALA A 116 2.90 -21.78 19.19
C ALA A 116 3.47 -22.88 18.26
N ALA A 117 4.24 -22.49 17.24
CA ALA A 117 4.88 -23.44 16.33
C ALA A 117 5.92 -24.33 17.02
N VAL A 118 6.77 -23.73 17.87
CA VAL A 118 7.73 -24.49 18.68
C VAL A 118 7.01 -25.46 19.62
N MET A 119 5.94 -25.00 20.29
CA MET A 119 5.13 -25.87 21.16
C MET A 119 4.46 -27.00 20.37
N ALA A 120 3.83 -26.70 19.24
CA ALA A 120 3.17 -27.70 18.40
C ALA A 120 4.14 -28.76 17.87
N THR A 121 5.34 -28.32 17.43
CA THR A 121 6.40 -29.24 17.00
C THR A 121 6.81 -30.19 18.11
N LYS A 122 6.96 -29.69 19.34
CA LYS A 122 7.35 -30.51 20.49
C LYS A 122 6.25 -31.43 21.00
N LEU A 123 5.00 -30.98 20.95
CA LEU A 123 3.86 -31.72 21.48
C LEU A 123 3.34 -32.78 20.50
N PHE A 124 3.34 -32.49 19.23
CA PHE A 124 2.64 -33.31 18.23
C PHE A 124 3.54 -33.79 17.09
N GLY A 125 4.79 -33.29 16.99
CA GLY A 125 5.66 -33.56 15.86
C GLY A 125 6.08 -35.00 15.72
N SER A 126 6.14 -35.79 16.83
CA SER A 126 6.50 -37.21 16.80
C SER A 126 5.46 -38.08 16.08
N ASP A 127 4.18 -37.82 16.29
CA ASP A 127 3.08 -38.64 15.77
C ASP A 127 2.41 -38.02 14.53
N PHE A 128 2.61 -36.72 14.32
CA PHE A 128 2.03 -35.93 13.21
C PHE A 128 3.13 -35.18 12.44
N ASP A 129 4.12 -35.93 11.92
CA ASP A 129 5.28 -35.36 11.21
C ASP A 129 4.89 -34.48 10.01
N GLU A 130 3.86 -34.90 9.26
CA GLU A 130 3.39 -34.11 8.09
C GLU A 130 2.91 -32.71 8.48
N LEU A 131 2.27 -32.56 9.64
CA LEU A 131 1.71 -31.29 10.12
C LEU A 131 2.68 -30.51 11.02
N PHE A 132 3.40 -31.19 11.91
CA PHE A 132 4.18 -30.57 12.98
C PHE A 132 5.60 -31.12 13.15
N GLY A 133 6.11 -31.92 12.22
CA GLY A 133 7.41 -32.58 12.32
C GLY A 133 8.63 -31.62 12.36
N ASN A 134 8.45 -30.37 11.94
CA ASN A 134 9.45 -29.33 12.09
C ASN A 134 8.78 -27.95 12.18
N LEU A 135 9.59 -26.93 12.54
CA LEU A 135 9.11 -25.56 12.74
C LEU A 135 8.38 -25.00 11.50
N GLY A 136 8.89 -25.27 10.30
CA GLY A 136 8.29 -24.77 9.06
C GLY A 136 6.91 -25.38 8.79
N ARG A 137 6.78 -26.70 8.97
CA ARG A 137 5.48 -27.40 8.86
C ARG A 137 4.51 -26.88 9.92
N SER A 138 4.97 -26.73 11.15
CA SER A 138 4.13 -26.21 12.24
C SER A 138 3.64 -24.79 11.97
N LEU A 139 4.51 -23.89 11.48
CA LEU A 139 4.12 -22.52 11.09
C LEU A 139 3.07 -22.54 9.98
N PHE A 140 3.26 -23.39 8.96
CA PHE A 140 2.31 -23.50 7.85
C PHE A 140 0.95 -24.04 8.32
N THR A 141 0.96 -25.11 9.12
CA THR A 141 -0.27 -25.71 9.67
C THR A 141 -1.01 -24.74 10.60
N LEU A 142 -0.28 -24.00 11.45
CA LEU A 142 -0.88 -22.98 12.31
C LEU A 142 -1.41 -21.80 11.50
N PHE A 143 -0.76 -21.42 10.40
CA PHE A 143 -1.28 -20.41 9.49
C PHE A 143 -2.61 -20.87 8.86
N GLN A 144 -2.69 -22.13 8.41
CA GLN A 144 -3.91 -22.72 7.88
C GLN A 144 -5.03 -22.75 8.95
N ILE A 145 -4.70 -23.13 10.19
CA ILE A 145 -5.64 -23.11 11.32
C ILE A 145 -6.12 -21.69 11.63
N MET A 146 -5.24 -20.68 11.54
CA MET A 146 -5.60 -19.26 11.70
C MET A 146 -6.63 -18.80 10.68
N THR A 147 -6.53 -19.25 9.43
CA THR A 147 -7.53 -18.95 8.39
C THR A 147 -8.83 -19.72 8.56
N LEU A 148 -8.92 -20.55 9.59
CA LEU A 148 -10.05 -21.44 9.90
C LEU A 148 -10.32 -22.48 8.79
N GLU A 149 -9.36 -22.67 7.88
CA GLU A 149 -9.47 -23.65 6.83
C GLU A 149 -9.24 -25.06 7.38
N ASN A 150 -10.27 -25.88 7.36
CA ASN A 150 -10.24 -27.29 7.74
C ASN A 150 -9.55 -27.59 9.09
N TRP A 151 -9.56 -26.61 10.01
CA TRP A 151 -8.85 -26.68 11.28
C TRP A 151 -9.32 -27.86 12.15
N ALA A 152 -10.63 -28.13 12.14
CA ALA A 152 -11.22 -29.15 12.99
C ALA A 152 -10.94 -30.57 12.44
N ASP A 153 -11.33 -30.85 11.20
CA ASP A 153 -11.27 -32.18 10.62
C ASP A 153 -9.88 -32.54 10.05
N GLY A 154 -9.18 -31.53 9.52
CA GLY A 154 -7.85 -31.75 8.94
C GLY A 154 -6.72 -31.79 9.96
N ALA A 155 -6.88 -31.15 11.12
CA ALA A 155 -5.83 -31.10 12.12
C ALA A 155 -6.30 -31.53 13.51
N VAL A 156 -7.20 -30.82 14.16
CA VAL A 156 -7.46 -30.94 15.58
C VAL A 156 -8.11 -32.27 15.94
N ARG A 157 -9.15 -32.72 15.22
CA ARG A 157 -9.83 -34.00 15.51
C ARG A 157 -8.93 -35.23 15.32
N PRO A 158 -8.12 -35.34 14.25
CA PRO A 158 -7.11 -36.43 14.15
C PRO A 158 -6.14 -36.44 15.32
N ILE A 159 -5.64 -35.27 15.74
CA ILE A 159 -4.71 -35.16 16.86
C ILE A 159 -5.38 -35.57 18.17
N MET A 160 -6.63 -35.15 18.40
CA MET A 160 -7.39 -35.52 19.61
C MET A 160 -7.63 -37.05 19.74
N LYS A 161 -7.55 -37.81 18.68
CA LYS A 161 -7.61 -39.30 18.78
C LYS A 161 -6.40 -39.90 19.50
N VAL A 162 -5.23 -39.24 19.41
CA VAL A 162 -3.99 -39.63 20.07
C VAL A 162 -3.78 -38.83 21.36
N TYR A 163 -4.07 -37.53 21.31
CA TYR A 163 -3.93 -36.55 22.40
C TYR A 163 -5.29 -35.94 22.75
N PRO A 164 -6.12 -36.55 23.61
CA PRO A 164 -7.50 -36.12 23.88
C PRO A 164 -7.62 -34.66 24.34
N TYR A 165 -6.59 -34.11 24.98
CA TYR A 165 -6.55 -32.73 25.47
C TYR A 165 -5.90 -31.72 24.49
N ALA A 166 -5.64 -32.11 23.26
CA ALA A 166 -5.02 -31.20 22.27
C ALA A 166 -5.85 -29.92 22.02
N TRP A 167 -7.16 -29.97 22.21
CA TRP A 167 -8.03 -28.80 22.11
C TRP A 167 -7.64 -27.66 23.08
N LEU A 168 -7.01 -27.97 24.23
CA LEU A 168 -6.48 -26.96 25.16
C LEU A 168 -5.35 -26.12 24.57
N PHE A 169 -4.67 -26.62 23.55
CA PHE A 169 -3.68 -25.86 22.79
C PHE A 169 -4.34 -25.08 21.65
N PHE A 170 -5.14 -25.76 20.83
CA PHE A 170 -5.66 -25.18 19.59
C PHE A 170 -6.74 -24.11 19.80
N ILE A 171 -7.68 -24.32 20.75
CA ILE A 171 -8.74 -23.33 20.99
C ILE A 171 -8.19 -22.00 21.52
N PRO A 172 -7.33 -21.96 22.56
CA PRO A 172 -6.71 -20.70 22.98
C PRO A 172 -5.87 -20.05 21.88
N PHE A 173 -5.12 -20.83 21.07
CA PHE A 173 -4.39 -20.31 19.95
C PHE A 173 -5.31 -19.62 18.94
N ILE A 174 -6.39 -20.28 18.50
CA ILE A 174 -7.37 -19.71 17.56
C ILE A 174 -7.96 -18.42 18.13
N LEU A 175 -8.39 -18.43 19.39
CA LEU A 175 -8.96 -17.23 20.03
C LEU A 175 -7.95 -16.07 20.06
N MET A 176 -6.72 -16.31 20.53
CA MET A 176 -5.69 -15.28 20.61
C MET A 176 -5.37 -14.69 19.23
N VAL A 177 -5.21 -15.54 18.20
CA VAL A 177 -4.92 -15.08 16.85
C VAL A 177 -6.10 -14.33 16.25
N THR A 178 -7.33 -14.83 16.44
CA THR A 178 -8.54 -14.14 15.96
C THR A 178 -8.68 -12.75 16.58
N PHE A 179 -8.45 -12.61 17.88
CA PHE A 179 -8.45 -11.31 18.53
C PHE A 179 -7.32 -10.40 18.04
N ALA A 180 -6.12 -10.94 17.82
CA ALA A 180 -4.99 -10.17 17.29
C ALA A 180 -5.29 -9.65 15.87
N VAL A 181 -5.84 -10.48 15.00
CA VAL A 181 -6.23 -10.12 13.64
C VAL A 181 -7.38 -9.11 13.66
N LEU A 182 -8.39 -9.29 14.52
CA LEU A 182 -9.47 -8.32 14.68
C LEU A 182 -8.95 -6.96 15.12
N ASN A 183 -8.05 -6.92 16.11
CA ASN A 183 -7.41 -5.69 16.56
C ASN A 183 -6.58 -5.02 15.46
N LEU A 184 -5.95 -5.81 14.58
CA LEU A 184 -5.25 -5.31 13.40
C LEU A 184 -6.22 -4.60 12.44
N PHE A 185 -7.38 -5.19 12.15
CA PHE A 185 -8.41 -4.56 11.31
C PHE A 185 -8.92 -3.25 11.92
N ILE A 186 -9.19 -3.25 13.23
CA ILE A 186 -9.63 -2.03 13.93
C ILE A 186 -8.56 -0.95 13.84
N ALA A 187 -7.29 -1.28 14.05
CA ALA A 187 -6.19 -0.34 13.94
C ALA A 187 -6.06 0.26 12.53
N ILE A 188 -6.25 -0.55 11.47
CA ILE A 188 -6.24 -0.07 10.08
C ILE A 188 -7.37 0.93 9.85
N ILE A 189 -8.59 0.61 10.30
CA ILE A 189 -9.76 1.47 10.14
C ILE A 189 -9.57 2.79 10.89
N VAL A 190 -9.12 2.74 12.15
CA VAL A 190 -8.88 3.94 12.96
C VAL A 190 -7.82 4.83 12.33
N ASN A 191 -6.68 4.26 11.90
CA ASN A 191 -5.63 5.02 11.22
C ASN A 191 -6.12 5.68 9.93
N ALA A 192 -6.92 4.97 9.12
CA ALA A 192 -7.50 5.53 7.90
C ALA A 192 -8.48 6.68 8.20
N MET A 193 -9.27 6.57 9.27
CA MET A 193 -10.18 7.64 9.71
C MET A 193 -9.41 8.85 10.24
N GLU A 194 -8.33 8.63 11.02
CA GLU A 194 -7.48 9.72 11.51
C GLU A 194 -6.78 10.48 10.38
N GLU A 195 -6.32 9.77 9.34
CA GLU A 195 -5.69 10.40 8.17
C GLU A 195 -6.69 11.25 7.40
N ALA A 196 -7.90 10.74 7.16
CA ALA A 196 -9.00 11.50 6.54
C ALA A 196 -9.39 12.75 7.36
N ALA A 197 -9.51 12.61 8.68
CA ALA A 197 -9.83 13.72 9.57
C ALA A 197 -8.74 14.79 9.60
N LYS A 198 -7.47 14.42 9.47
CA LYS A 198 -6.35 15.38 9.35
C LYS A 198 -6.41 16.16 8.04
N GLU A 199 -6.68 15.48 6.92
CA GLU A 199 -6.82 16.14 5.61
C GLU A 199 -7.97 17.16 5.62
N ASP A 200 -9.13 16.80 6.19
CA ASP A 200 -10.27 17.71 6.34
C ASP A 200 -9.92 18.92 7.21
N THR A 201 -9.22 18.70 8.32
CA THR A 201 -8.78 19.77 9.23
C THR A 201 -7.79 20.72 8.56
N GLU A 202 -6.84 20.19 7.76
CA GLU A 202 -5.90 21.01 7.00
C GLU A 202 -6.58 21.83 5.90
N MET A 203 -7.58 21.26 5.22
CA MET A 203 -8.38 21.99 4.23
C MET A 203 -9.15 23.14 4.90
N LEU A 204 -9.85 22.86 6.00
CA LEU A 204 -10.58 23.87 6.75
C LEU A 204 -9.66 24.98 7.25
N HIS A 205 -8.45 24.65 7.70
CA HIS A 205 -7.47 25.64 8.14
C HIS A 205 -6.99 26.53 6.98
N LYS A 206 -6.71 25.96 5.80
CA LYS A 206 -6.35 26.74 4.60
C LYS A 206 -7.47 27.66 4.18
N ASP A 207 -8.71 27.18 4.16
CA ASP A 207 -9.87 27.96 3.80
C ASP A 207 -10.10 29.12 4.79
N ALA A 208 -9.93 28.86 6.09
CA ALA A 208 -10.01 29.89 7.11
C ALA A 208 -8.94 30.97 6.94
N VAL A 209 -7.69 30.59 6.64
CA VAL A 209 -6.59 31.53 6.39
C VAL A 209 -6.86 32.39 5.17
N THR A 210 -7.37 31.80 4.07
CA THR A 210 -7.70 32.56 2.84
C THR A 210 -8.86 33.52 3.08
N LEU A 211 -9.92 33.11 3.75
CA LEU A 211 -11.05 33.94 4.14
C LEU A 211 -10.63 35.11 5.02
N HIS A 212 -9.73 34.92 5.97
CA HIS A 212 -9.19 35.97 6.80
C HIS A 212 -8.32 36.95 6.00
N ALA A 213 -7.56 36.49 5.02
CA ALA A 213 -6.78 37.35 4.14
C ALA A 213 -7.70 38.21 3.26
N ASP A 214 -8.72 37.64 2.66
CA ASP A 214 -9.71 38.32 1.83
C ASP A 214 -10.51 39.38 2.64
N ALA A 215 -10.93 39.03 3.86
CA ALA A 215 -11.62 39.94 4.76
C ALA A 215 -10.75 41.18 5.11
N ARG A 216 -9.46 40.98 5.38
CA ARG A 216 -8.51 42.06 5.63
C ARG A 216 -8.35 42.97 4.41
N GLN A 217 -8.25 42.37 3.23
CA GLN A 217 -8.13 43.12 1.99
C GLN A 217 -9.39 43.95 1.70
N GLN A 218 -10.58 43.42 1.91
CA GLN A 218 -11.84 44.14 1.80
C GLN A 218 -11.94 45.27 2.80
N THR A 219 -11.53 45.08 4.04
CA THR A 219 -11.50 46.15 5.06
C THR A 219 -10.58 47.28 4.64
N HIS A 220 -9.39 46.96 4.14
CA HIS A 220 -8.44 47.95 3.66
C HIS A 220 -8.97 48.74 2.45
N GLN A 221 -9.61 48.11 1.49
CA GLN A 221 -10.27 48.74 0.36
C GLN A 221 -11.41 49.67 0.81
N HIS A 222 -12.21 49.23 1.77
CA HIS A 222 -13.28 50.04 2.35
C HIS A 222 -12.74 51.28 3.03
N ASP A 223 -11.68 51.16 3.82
CA ASP A 223 -11.04 52.33 4.48
C ASP A 223 -10.48 53.33 3.48
N MET A 224 -9.85 52.87 2.38
CA MET A 224 -9.39 53.73 1.31
C MET A 224 -10.55 54.50 0.64
N LEU A 225 -11.64 53.80 0.32
CA LEU A 225 -12.83 54.43 -0.26
C LEU A 225 -13.45 55.48 0.69
N VAL A 226 -13.51 55.19 1.99
CA VAL A 226 -14.00 56.15 2.99
C VAL A 226 -13.10 57.38 3.06
N GLN A 227 -11.78 57.23 2.99
CA GLN A 227 -10.85 58.35 2.94
C GLN A 227 -11.03 59.21 1.66
N GLU A 228 -11.18 58.56 0.51
CA GLU A 228 -11.40 59.28 -0.76
C GLU A 228 -12.73 60.04 -0.77
N ILE A 229 -13.80 59.46 -0.24
CA ILE A 229 -15.09 60.15 -0.04
C ILE A 229 -14.94 61.38 0.88
N ARG A 230 -14.15 61.28 1.94
CA ARG A 230 -13.89 62.40 2.87
C ARG A 230 -13.10 63.51 2.18
N SER A 231 -12.07 63.19 1.38
CA SER A 231 -11.29 64.18 0.62
C SER A 231 -12.15 64.90 -0.41
N LEU A 232 -12.94 64.17 -1.19
CA LEU A 232 -13.88 64.75 -2.16
C LEU A 232 -14.91 65.68 -1.50
N ARG A 233 -15.46 65.29 -0.35
CA ARG A 233 -16.36 66.19 0.43
C ARG A 233 -15.68 67.48 0.89
N ALA A 234 -14.43 67.40 1.30
CA ALA A 234 -13.65 68.60 1.68
C ALA A 234 -13.43 69.52 0.48
N GLU A 235 -13.07 68.95 -0.67
CA GLU A 235 -12.92 69.72 -1.92
C GLU A 235 -14.24 70.40 -2.37
N ILE A 236 -15.35 69.68 -2.35
CA ILE A 236 -16.67 70.25 -2.67
C ILE A 236 -17.04 71.31 -1.70
N SER A 237 -16.73 71.22 -0.41
CA SER A 237 -17.01 72.26 0.57
C SER A 237 -16.16 73.51 0.35
N SER A 238 -14.88 73.34 -0.04
CA SER A 238 -14.00 74.43 -0.39
C SER A 238 -14.45 75.17 -1.67
N LEU A 239 -14.81 74.47 -2.72
CA LEU A 239 -15.36 75.03 -3.93
C LEU A 239 -16.67 75.81 -3.69
N LYS A 240 -17.56 75.24 -2.84
CA LYS A 240 -18.81 75.86 -2.44
C LYS A 240 -18.59 77.20 -1.69
N SER A 241 -17.52 77.27 -0.91
CA SER A 241 -17.15 78.53 -0.20
C SER A 241 -16.60 79.61 -1.16
N MET A 242 -15.92 79.17 -2.24
CA MET A 242 -15.39 80.11 -3.27
C MET A 242 -16.47 80.63 -4.23
N VAL A 243 -17.52 79.86 -4.45
CA VAL A 243 -18.64 80.21 -5.35
C VAL A 243 -19.71 81.09 -4.67
N LYS A 244 -19.68 81.29 -3.35
CA LYS A 244 -20.59 82.22 -2.69
C LYS A 244 -20.25 83.64 -3.10
N PRO A 245 -21.08 84.31 -3.95
CA PRO A 245 -20.83 85.71 -4.26
C PRO A 245 -21.08 86.55 -3.03
N GLY A 246 -20.18 87.46 -2.76
CA GLY A 246 -20.38 88.45 -1.74
C GLY A 246 -21.68 89.22 -2.01
N GLY A 247 -22.59 89.12 -1.09
CA GLY A 247 -23.76 89.93 -0.98
C GLY A 247 -23.52 91.11 -0.02
#